data_e5b0bb1f780dc3be1adbcd0a42cc51d7
#
_entry.id   e5b0bb1f780dc3be1adbcd0a42cc51d7
#
_cell.length_a   1.000
_cell.length_b   1.000
_cell.length_c   1.000
_cell.angle_alpha   90.00
_cell.angle_beta   90.00
_cell.angle_gamma   90.00
#
_symmetry.space_group_name_H-M   'P 1'
#
loop_
_entity.id
_entity.type
_entity.pdbx_description
1 polymer ?
#
loop_
_entity_poly.entity_id
_entity_poly.type
_entity_poly.pdbx_seq_one_letter_code
_entity_poly.pdbx_strand_id
1 'polypeptide(L)'
;MAYCVHCGVRLGEGEKACPLCHTVSVDPAEKSASPAERAYPVHTPEQLLVRSKRYFLTLFGILLLVPALLCVVIDLLIGGSISWSIYAFTALILMYITIAVPIWIDKKKPYFALITGYVCLMLYLILVENVSRSGSWFFPIVLPCMTLFTLMALLLVRLYRHQVLGKFTLLGAALGAVGILCLLIDLLIAASLGRIALLWSPYVLAPCLFVSLLIFFINGNRSIREEIRRRVHF
;
A
#
# COMPACT_ATOMS: atom_id res chain seq x y z
N MET A 1 -14.92 20.38 -48.62
CA MET A 1 -13.46 20.14 -48.59
C MET A 1 -12.78 21.46 -48.36
N ALA A 2 -12.05 21.59 -47.26
CA ALA A 2 -11.35 22.81 -46.90
C ALA A 2 -9.86 22.72 -47.25
N TYR A 3 -9.27 23.84 -47.68
CA TYR A 3 -7.85 23.95 -47.99
C TYR A 3 -7.25 25.11 -47.21
N CYS A 4 -6.02 24.97 -46.76
CA CYS A 4 -5.32 26.04 -46.06
C CYS A 4 -5.01 27.17 -47.05
N VAL A 5 -5.44 28.41 -46.76
CA VAL A 5 -5.22 29.59 -47.60
C VAL A 5 -3.74 29.99 -47.70
N HIS A 6 -2.90 29.53 -46.77
CA HIS A 6 -1.48 29.92 -46.72
C HIS A 6 -0.57 28.89 -47.40
N CYS A 7 -0.76 27.61 -47.20
CA CYS A 7 0.11 26.55 -47.72
C CYS A 7 -0.58 25.60 -48.72
N GLY A 8 -1.88 25.74 -48.97
CA GLY A 8 -2.61 24.96 -49.98
C GLY A 8 -2.90 23.51 -49.58
N VAL A 9 -2.54 23.08 -48.39
CA VAL A 9 -2.79 21.72 -47.90
C VAL A 9 -4.28 21.50 -47.64
N ARG A 10 -4.76 20.32 -47.99
CA ARG A 10 -6.13 19.87 -47.69
C ARG A 10 -6.29 19.67 -46.19
N LEU A 11 -7.23 20.36 -45.59
CA LEU A 11 -7.60 20.24 -44.18
C LEU A 11 -8.65 19.17 -43.98
N GLY A 12 -8.57 18.44 -42.88
CA GLY A 12 -9.61 17.52 -42.42
C GLY A 12 -10.88 18.28 -41.99
N GLU A 13 -12.00 17.59 -41.93
CA GLU A 13 -13.24 18.18 -41.45
C GLU A 13 -13.14 18.50 -39.95
N GLY A 14 -13.34 19.80 -39.62
CA GLY A 14 -13.29 20.27 -38.22
C GLY A 14 -11.91 20.70 -37.71
N GLU A 15 -10.87 20.75 -38.57
CA GLU A 15 -9.56 21.28 -38.17
C GLU A 15 -9.58 22.81 -38.11
N LYS A 16 -9.37 23.37 -36.91
CA LYS A 16 -9.36 24.83 -36.67
C LYS A 16 -8.02 25.51 -37.00
N ALA A 17 -6.98 24.73 -37.22
CA ALA A 17 -5.66 25.24 -37.61
C ALA A 17 -4.96 24.23 -38.53
N CYS A 18 -4.19 24.75 -39.47
CA CYS A 18 -3.40 23.92 -40.39
C CYS A 18 -2.28 23.20 -39.63
N PRO A 19 -2.13 21.84 -39.75
CA PRO A 19 -1.09 21.09 -39.05
C PRO A 19 0.34 21.41 -39.57
N LEU A 20 0.47 22.00 -40.77
CA LEU A 20 1.77 22.33 -41.36
C LEU A 20 2.25 23.78 -41.07
N CYS A 21 1.37 24.77 -41.21
CA CYS A 21 1.76 26.20 -41.07
C CYS A 21 1.08 26.89 -39.88
N HIS A 22 0.28 26.16 -39.11
CA HIS A 22 -0.47 26.64 -37.93
C HIS A 22 -1.39 27.84 -38.20
N THR A 23 -1.69 28.14 -39.45
CA THR A 23 -2.64 29.20 -39.83
C THR A 23 -4.03 28.79 -39.38
N VAL A 24 -4.73 29.67 -38.67
CA VAL A 24 -6.09 29.40 -38.18
C VAL A 24 -7.03 29.35 -39.38
N SER A 25 -7.77 28.28 -39.51
CA SER A 25 -8.80 28.09 -40.54
C SER A 25 -10.13 28.59 -39.98
N VAL A 26 -10.70 29.61 -40.63
CA VAL A 26 -12.04 30.09 -40.30
C VAL A 26 -12.96 29.70 -41.46
N ASP A 27 -13.92 28.82 -41.19
CA ASP A 27 -14.98 28.53 -42.14
C ASP A 27 -16.14 29.51 -41.91
N PRO A 28 -16.40 30.44 -42.84
CA PRO A 28 -17.50 31.39 -42.68
C PRO A 28 -18.90 30.74 -42.74
N ALA A 29 -18.98 29.49 -43.21
CA ALA A 29 -20.23 28.74 -43.25
C ALA A 29 -20.49 27.95 -41.96
N GLU A 30 -19.52 27.84 -41.07
CA GLU A 30 -19.66 27.23 -39.78
C GLU A 30 -20.40 28.17 -38.80
N LYS A 31 -21.70 28.36 -39.05
CA LYS A 31 -22.61 28.88 -38.04
C LYS A 31 -22.50 27.94 -36.84
N SER A 32 -21.91 28.46 -35.76
CA SER A 32 -21.91 27.87 -34.40
C SER A 32 -22.64 26.51 -34.33
N ALA A 33 -22.02 25.47 -34.85
CA ALA A 33 -22.49 24.14 -34.58
C ALA A 33 -22.41 24.00 -33.08
N SER A 34 -23.57 23.84 -32.44
CA SER A 34 -23.70 23.32 -31.09
C SER A 34 -22.64 22.24 -30.92
N PRO A 35 -21.86 22.19 -29.84
CA PRO A 35 -20.77 21.24 -29.70
C PRO A 35 -21.31 19.88 -30.04
N ALA A 36 -20.86 19.35 -31.22
CA ALA A 36 -21.34 18.10 -31.76
C ALA A 36 -21.32 17.10 -30.62
N GLU A 37 -22.48 16.51 -30.34
CA GLU A 37 -22.68 15.53 -29.28
C GLU A 37 -21.58 14.47 -29.49
N ARG A 38 -20.56 14.51 -28.62
CA ARG A 38 -19.39 13.69 -28.80
C ARG A 38 -19.88 12.25 -28.74
N ALA A 39 -19.65 11.46 -29.78
CA ALA A 39 -20.08 10.06 -29.88
C ALA A 39 -19.61 9.19 -28.70
N TYR A 40 -18.64 9.67 -27.94
CA TYR A 40 -18.14 9.02 -26.74
C TYR A 40 -18.21 9.97 -25.54
N PRO A 41 -18.75 9.51 -24.41
CA PRO A 41 -18.76 10.30 -23.18
C PRO A 41 -17.33 10.63 -22.76
N VAL A 42 -17.02 11.92 -22.66
CA VAL A 42 -15.71 12.39 -22.17
C VAL A 42 -15.67 12.16 -20.66
N HIS A 43 -15.18 11.00 -20.28
CA HIS A 43 -14.93 10.76 -18.87
C HIS A 43 -13.72 11.60 -18.43
N THR A 44 -13.89 12.42 -17.41
CA THR A 44 -12.77 13.09 -16.76
C THR A 44 -11.83 12.03 -16.19
N PRO A 45 -10.49 12.24 -16.18
CA PRO A 45 -9.54 11.28 -15.62
C PRO A 45 -9.89 10.90 -14.19
N GLU A 46 -10.52 11.79 -13.45
CA GLU A 46 -10.99 11.55 -12.10
C GLU A 46 -12.16 10.55 -12.04
N GLN A 47 -13.12 10.64 -12.96
CA GLN A 47 -14.23 9.67 -13.07
C GLN A 47 -13.74 8.27 -13.44
N LEU A 48 -12.74 8.18 -14.33
CA LEU A 48 -12.12 6.90 -14.70
C LEU A 48 -11.41 6.27 -13.51
N LEU A 49 -10.69 7.05 -12.71
CA LEU A 49 -10.00 6.58 -11.50
C LEU A 49 -10.98 6.06 -10.44
N VAL A 50 -12.06 6.77 -10.18
CA VAL A 50 -13.10 6.35 -9.23
C VAL A 50 -13.80 5.07 -9.70
N ARG A 51 -14.12 4.97 -11.00
CA ARG A 51 -14.74 3.78 -11.59
C ARG A 51 -13.81 2.57 -11.51
N SER A 52 -12.53 2.75 -11.82
CA SER A 52 -11.49 1.73 -11.73
C SER A 52 -11.32 1.19 -10.30
N LYS A 53 -11.29 2.08 -9.30
CA LYS A 53 -11.18 1.69 -7.88
C LYS A 53 -12.38 0.85 -7.42
N ARG A 54 -13.60 1.29 -7.75
CA ARG A 54 -14.82 0.54 -7.41
C ARG A 54 -14.82 -0.84 -8.05
N TYR A 55 -14.47 -0.92 -9.32
CA TYR A 55 -14.40 -2.19 -10.05
C TYR A 55 -13.40 -3.16 -9.42
N PHE A 56 -12.21 -2.66 -9.10
CA PHE A 56 -11.18 -3.44 -8.40
C PHE A 56 -11.67 -3.97 -7.05
N LEU A 57 -12.28 -3.11 -6.22
CA LEU A 57 -12.79 -3.50 -4.90
C LEU A 57 -13.92 -4.53 -5.01
N THR A 58 -14.83 -4.37 -5.96
CA THR A 58 -15.92 -5.34 -6.19
C THR A 58 -15.36 -6.69 -6.62
N LEU A 59 -14.44 -6.71 -7.60
CA LEU A 59 -13.81 -7.94 -8.07
C LEU A 59 -13.03 -8.63 -6.94
N PHE A 60 -12.26 -7.86 -6.19
CA PHE A 60 -11.51 -8.36 -5.05
C PHE A 60 -12.42 -8.90 -3.94
N GLY A 61 -13.55 -8.22 -3.68
CA GLY A 61 -14.57 -8.70 -2.73
C GLY A 61 -15.18 -10.03 -3.15
N ILE A 62 -15.53 -10.19 -4.42
CA ILE A 62 -16.05 -11.47 -4.96
C ILE A 62 -14.98 -12.57 -4.84
N LEU A 63 -13.73 -12.26 -5.18
CA LEU A 63 -12.61 -13.20 -5.08
C LEU A 63 -12.39 -13.73 -3.66
N LEU A 64 -12.60 -12.89 -2.63
CA LEU A 64 -12.50 -13.30 -1.23
C LEU A 64 -13.78 -13.97 -0.71
N LEU A 65 -14.94 -13.57 -1.21
CA LEU A 65 -16.22 -14.13 -0.77
C LEU A 65 -16.35 -15.62 -1.11
N VAL A 66 -15.89 -16.03 -2.29
CA VAL A 66 -15.99 -17.43 -2.73
C VAL A 66 -15.26 -18.39 -1.78
N PRO A 67 -13.95 -18.20 -1.45
CA PRO A 67 -13.28 -19.08 -0.49
C PRO A 67 -13.85 -18.95 0.93
N ALA A 68 -14.35 -17.77 1.32
CA ALA A 68 -15.00 -17.59 2.62
C ALA A 68 -16.24 -18.48 2.76
N LEU A 69 -17.11 -18.46 1.75
CA LEU A 69 -18.30 -19.31 1.72
C LEU A 69 -17.96 -20.80 1.64
N LEU A 70 -16.94 -21.15 0.84
CA LEU A 70 -16.46 -22.54 0.75
C LEU A 70 -15.99 -23.06 2.12
N CYS A 71 -15.22 -22.28 2.87
CA CYS A 71 -14.80 -22.65 4.22
C CYS A 71 -15.99 -22.92 5.15
N VAL A 72 -17.01 -22.09 5.10
CA VAL A 72 -18.22 -22.26 5.91
C VAL A 72 -19.00 -23.52 5.50
N VAL A 73 -19.18 -23.74 4.18
CA VAL A 73 -19.87 -24.93 3.67
C VAL A 73 -19.13 -26.21 4.05
N ILE A 74 -17.80 -26.24 3.93
CA ILE A 74 -16.98 -27.39 4.30
C ILE A 74 -17.10 -27.68 5.81
N ASP A 75 -17.04 -26.65 6.65
CA ASP A 75 -17.14 -26.80 8.11
C ASP A 75 -18.50 -27.36 8.52
N LEU A 76 -19.57 -26.88 7.91
CA LEU A 76 -20.94 -27.37 8.14
C LEU A 76 -21.13 -28.82 7.65
N LEU A 77 -20.56 -29.18 6.50
CA LEU A 77 -20.69 -30.54 5.95
C LEU A 77 -19.90 -31.59 6.75
N ILE A 78 -18.72 -31.20 7.27
CA ILE A 78 -17.85 -32.12 8.02
C ILE A 78 -18.19 -32.13 9.51
N GLY A 79 -18.38 -30.95 10.10
CA GLY A 79 -18.52 -30.80 11.56
C GLY A 79 -19.96 -30.60 12.05
N GLY A 80 -20.93 -30.37 11.17
CA GLY A 80 -22.32 -30.06 11.52
C GLY A 80 -22.51 -28.75 12.29
N SER A 81 -21.44 -28.02 12.56
CA SER A 81 -21.43 -26.75 13.28
C SER A 81 -20.31 -25.85 12.79
N ILE A 82 -20.50 -24.52 12.95
CA ILE A 82 -19.47 -23.54 12.63
C ILE A 82 -18.39 -23.60 13.72
N SER A 83 -17.19 -24.04 13.35
CA SER A 83 -16.06 -24.21 14.28
C SER A 83 -14.82 -23.43 13.83
N TRP A 84 -14.05 -23.95 12.89
CA TRP A 84 -12.83 -23.31 12.39
C TRP A 84 -13.09 -22.26 11.28
N SER A 85 -14.22 -22.39 10.58
CA SER A 85 -14.57 -21.47 9.47
C SER A 85 -14.75 -20.02 9.92
N ILE A 86 -15.10 -19.79 11.20
CA ILE A 86 -15.22 -18.44 11.75
C ILE A 86 -13.88 -17.67 11.69
N TYR A 87 -12.77 -18.36 11.90
CA TYR A 87 -11.43 -17.75 11.81
C TYR A 87 -11.10 -17.36 10.36
N ALA A 88 -11.35 -18.28 9.42
CA ALA A 88 -11.11 -18.02 8.00
C ALA A 88 -12.00 -16.89 7.47
N PHE A 89 -13.28 -16.94 7.78
CA PHE A 89 -14.26 -15.94 7.33
C PHE A 89 -13.93 -14.54 7.86
N THR A 90 -13.66 -14.41 9.15
CA THR A 90 -13.30 -13.12 9.76
C THR A 90 -11.95 -12.60 9.26
N ALA A 91 -10.95 -13.47 9.04
CA ALA A 91 -9.67 -13.09 8.46
C ALA A 91 -9.84 -12.51 7.05
N LEU A 92 -10.65 -13.15 6.20
CA LEU A 92 -10.90 -12.68 4.83
C LEU A 92 -11.66 -11.34 4.79
N ILE A 93 -12.63 -11.15 5.68
CA ILE A 93 -13.33 -9.85 5.83
C ILE A 93 -12.34 -8.76 6.25
N LEU A 94 -11.51 -9.02 7.26
CA LEU A 94 -10.53 -8.04 7.74
C LEU A 94 -9.47 -7.74 6.69
N MET A 95 -9.04 -8.74 5.92
CA MET A 95 -8.15 -8.54 4.77
C MET A 95 -8.80 -7.63 3.73
N TYR A 96 -10.09 -7.84 3.44
CA TYR A 96 -10.83 -6.95 2.54
C TYR A 96 -10.86 -5.51 3.06
N ILE A 97 -11.22 -5.30 4.33
CA ILE A 97 -11.28 -3.97 4.95
C ILE A 97 -9.91 -3.30 4.93
N THR A 98 -8.85 -4.03 5.27
CA THR A 98 -7.47 -3.51 5.31
C THR A 98 -6.98 -3.03 3.94
N ILE A 99 -7.42 -3.67 2.85
CA ILE A 99 -7.08 -3.29 1.48
C ILE A 99 -8.04 -2.22 0.94
N ALA A 100 -9.34 -2.34 1.23
CA ALA A 100 -10.35 -1.42 0.74
C ALA A 100 -10.18 0.00 1.29
N VAL A 101 -9.89 0.13 2.60
CA VAL A 101 -9.77 1.42 3.28
C VAL A 101 -8.67 2.31 2.66
N PRO A 102 -7.43 1.85 2.42
CA PRO A 102 -6.39 2.67 1.77
C PRO A 102 -6.72 3.09 0.34
N ILE A 103 -7.50 2.28 -0.38
CA ILE A 103 -7.91 2.58 -1.76
C ILE A 103 -8.97 3.69 -1.78
N TRP A 104 -9.84 3.74 -0.77
CA TRP A 104 -10.87 4.77 -0.63
C TRP A 104 -10.33 6.08 -0.06
N ILE A 105 -9.32 5.99 0.80
CA ILE A 105 -8.71 7.15 1.44
C ILE A 105 -7.66 7.74 0.49
N ASP A 106 -7.64 9.06 0.40
CA ASP A 106 -6.65 9.78 -0.41
C ASP A 106 -5.24 9.36 -0.03
N LYS A 107 -4.40 9.06 -1.05
CA LYS A 107 -2.99 8.63 -0.91
C LYS A 107 -2.13 9.55 -0.02
N LYS A 108 -2.64 10.73 0.32
CA LYS A 108 -1.96 11.69 1.19
C LYS A 108 -1.98 11.30 2.68
N LYS A 109 -2.75 10.29 3.08
CA LYS A 109 -2.91 9.89 4.50
C LYS A 109 -2.53 8.42 4.77
N PRO A 110 -1.27 7.99 4.55
CA PRO A 110 -0.85 6.60 4.80
C PRO A 110 -0.95 6.20 6.28
N TYR A 111 -0.88 7.17 7.20
CA TYR A 111 -1.06 6.91 8.64
C TYR A 111 -2.41 6.28 8.95
N PHE A 112 -3.45 6.73 8.25
CA PHE A 112 -4.79 6.22 8.48
C PHE A 112 -4.91 4.74 8.06
N ALA A 113 -4.27 4.36 6.95
CA ALA A 113 -4.21 2.97 6.51
C ALA A 113 -3.50 2.06 7.52
N LEU A 114 -2.38 2.52 8.09
CA LEU A 114 -1.66 1.77 9.12
C LEU A 114 -2.49 1.63 10.41
N ILE A 115 -3.15 2.69 10.85
CA ILE A 115 -4.00 2.65 12.05
C ILE A 115 -5.20 1.72 11.83
N THR A 116 -5.85 1.79 10.65
CA THR A 116 -6.98 0.89 10.33
C THR A 116 -6.52 -0.57 10.31
N GLY A 117 -5.38 -0.86 9.67
CA GLY A 117 -4.80 -2.21 9.67
C GLY A 117 -4.49 -2.72 11.07
N TYR A 118 -3.92 -1.87 11.93
CA TYR A 118 -3.68 -2.18 13.33
C TYR A 118 -4.96 -2.52 14.08
N VAL A 119 -5.98 -1.66 13.99
CA VAL A 119 -7.27 -1.88 14.68
C VAL A 119 -7.95 -3.16 14.19
N CYS A 120 -8.00 -3.38 12.87
CA CYS A 120 -8.56 -4.60 12.30
C CYS A 120 -7.84 -5.85 12.81
N LEU A 121 -6.50 -5.83 12.83
CA LEU A 121 -5.71 -6.95 13.30
C LEU A 121 -5.89 -7.20 14.79
N MET A 122 -5.97 -6.15 15.63
CA MET A 122 -6.24 -6.29 17.06
C MET A 122 -7.60 -6.92 17.32
N LEU A 123 -8.65 -6.47 16.62
CA LEU A 123 -9.98 -7.04 16.72
C LEU A 123 -10.00 -8.53 16.34
N TYR A 124 -9.27 -8.89 15.28
CA TYR A 124 -9.14 -10.29 14.87
C TYR A 124 -8.46 -11.15 15.93
N LEU A 125 -7.34 -10.69 16.49
CA LEU A 125 -6.59 -11.46 17.49
C LEU A 125 -7.36 -11.60 18.81
N ILE A 126 -8.12 -10.59 19.21
CA ILE A 126 -9.05 -10.70 20.35
C ILE A 126 -10.13 -11.76 20.07
N LEU A 127 -10.69 -11.78 18.86
CA LEU A 127 -11.67 -12.80 18.47
C LEU A 127 -11.06 -14.19 18.52
N VAL A 128 -9.83 -14.38 18.01
CA VAL A 128 -9.10 -15.64 18.05
C VAL A 128 -8.90 -16.11 19.50
N GLU A 129 -8.46 -15.23 20.40
CA GLU A 129 -8.27 -15.57 21.81
C GLU A 129 -9.59 -16.01 22.46
N ASN A 130 -10.69 -15.27 22.26
CA ASN A 130 -11.98 -15.57 22.85
C ASN A 130 -12.57 -16.91 22.35
N VAL A 131 -12.44 -17.19 21.06
CA VAL A 131 -13.00 -18.41 20.44
C VAL A 131 -12.13 -19.63 20.74
N SER A 132 -10.79 -19.49 20.73
CA SER A 132 -9.87 -20.61 20.97
C SER A 132 -9.79 -21.04 22.43
N ARG A 133 -10.24 -20.20 23.38
CA ARG A 133 -10.14 -20.43 24.84
C ARG A 133 -8.73 -20.84 25.30
N SER A 134 -7.70 -20.44 24.57
CA SER A 134 -6.31 -20.90 24.75
C SER A 134 -5.52 -20.15 25.83
N GLY A 135 -6.20 -19.43 26.72
CA GLY A 135 -5.55 -18.64 27.78
C GLY A 135 -5.29 -17.18 27.40
N SER A 136 -4.83 -16.38 28.33
CA SER A 136 -4.62 -14.94 28.16
C SER A 136 -3.22 -14.63 27.59
N TRP A 137 -3.02 -14.78 26.30
CA TRP A 137 -1.76 -14.46 25.62
C TRP A 137 -1.81 -13.09 24.89
N PHE A 138 -3.00 -12.60 24.62
CA PHE A 138 -3.19 -11.35 23.86
C PHE A 138 -2.61 -10.14 24.60
N PHE A 139 -3.04 -9.89 25.83
CA PHE A 139 -2.62 -8.73 26.60
C PHE A 139 -1.12 -8.68 26.94
N PRO A 140 -0.50 -9.77 27.43
CA PRO A 140 0.90 -9.72 27.84
C PRO A 140 1.88 -9.76 26.64
N ILE A 141 1.52 -10.37 25.52
CA ILE A 141 2.47 -10.60 24.42
C ILE A 141 2.06 -9.84 23.16
N VAL A 142 0.86 -10.09 22.63
CA VAL A 142 0.47 -9.61 21.30
C VAL A 142 0.29 -8.10 21.29
N LEU A 143 -0.43 -7.57 22.25
CA LEU A 143 -0.74 -6.14 22.31
C LEU A 143 0.53 -5.27 22.34
N PRO A 144 1.52 -5.50 23.23
CA PRO A 144 2.74 -4.71 23.23
C PRO A 144 3.59 -4.92 21.97
N CYS A 145 3.70 -6.15 21.46
CA CYS A 145 4.47 -6.43 20.25
C CYS A 145 3.90 -5.68 19.03
N MET A 146 2.59 -5.74 18.84
CA MET A 146 1.93 -5.12 17.69
C MET A 146 1.87 -3.60 17.80
N THR A 147 1.75 -3.05 19.01
CA THR A 147 1.84 -1.60 19.22
C THR A 147 3.24 -1.09 18.90
N LEU A 148 4.30 -1.76 19.36
CA LEU A 148 5.68 -1.41 19.03
C LEU A 148 5.94 -1.47 17.53
N PHE A 149 5.49 -2.53 16.86
CA PHE A 149 5.60 -2.67 15.40
C PHE A 149 4.91 -1.51 14.67
N THR A 150 3.69 -1.19 15.07
CA THR A 150 2.91 -0.12 14.43
C THR A 150 3.52 1.27 14.67
N LEU A 151 3.99 1.54 15.89
CA LEU A 151 4.68 2.80 16.21
C LEU A 151 5.97 2.95 15.39
N MET A 152 6.74 1.89 15.24
CA MET A 152 7.94 1.88 14.39
C MET A 152 7.57 2.15 12.92
N ALA A 153 6.53 1.48 12.39
CA ALA A 153 6.07 1.70 11.02
C ALA A 153 5.60 3.16 10.80
N LEU A 154 4.86 3.72 11.76
CA LEU A 154 4.43 5.13 11.71
C LEU A 154 5.62 6.10 11.72
N LEU A 155 6.64 5.82 12.53
CA LEU A 155 7.87 6.61 12.59
C LEU A 155 8.61 6.57 11.24
N LEU A 156 8.78 5.39 10.65
CA LEU A 156 9.43 5.23 9.34
C LEU A 156 8.67 5.97 8.24
N VAL A 157 7.33 5.87 8.21
CA VAL A 157 6.50 6.62 7.25
C VAL A 157 6.64 8.12 7.46
N ARG A 158 6.72 8.58 8.71
CA ARG A 158 6.94 9.99 9.02
C ARG A 158 8.30 10.48 8.51
N LEU A 159 9.38 9.74 8.79
CA LEU A 159 10.74 10.06 8.32
C LEU A 159 10.80 10.10 6.79
N TYR A 160 10.16 9.14 6.13
CA TYR A 160 10.07 9.11 4.67
C TYR A 160 9.34 10.34 4.10
N ARG A 161 8.21 10.72 4.67
CA ARG A 161 7.39 11.84 4.16
C ARG A 161 8.04 13.21 4.39
N HIS A 162 8.70 13.39 5.51
CA HIS A 162 9.41 14.63 5.80
C HIS A 162 10.76 14.74 5.09
N GLN A 163 11.14 13.71 4.32
CA GLN A 163 12.42 13.65 3.60
C GLN A 163 13.63 13.96 4.49
N VAL A 164 13.51 13.68 5.78
CA VAL A 164 14.60 13.90 6.78
C VAL A 164 15.81 13.04 6.42
N LEU A 165 15.57 11.86 5.84
CA LEU A 165 16.60 10.91 5.45
C LEU A 165 16.49 10.60 3.97
N GLY A 166 17.63 10.52 3.28
CA GLY A 166 17.69 10.02 1.91
C GLY A 166 17.17 8.56 1.83
N LYS A 167 16.71 8.12 0.66
CA LYS A 167 16.11 6.78 0.46
C LYS A 167 17.01 5.65 0.98
N PHE A 168 18.32 5.72 0.72
CA PHE A 168 19.29 4.74 1.21
C PHE A 168 19.46 4.77 2.73
N THR A 169 19.54 5.96 3.32
CA THR A 169 19.64 6.13 4.78
C THR A 169 18.38 5.63 5.47
N LEU A 170 17.21 5.85 4.86
CA LEU A 170 15.95 5.33 5.37
C LEU A 170 15.91 3.80 5.37
N LEU A 171 16.46 3.15 4.32
CA LEU A 171 16.58 1.69 4.25
C LEU A 171 17.48 1.17 5.39
N GLY A 172 18.63 1.81 5.63
CA GLY A 172 19.50 1.48 6.75
C GLY A 172 18.79 1.65 8.09
N ALA A 173 18.11 2.77 8.29
CA ALA A 173 17.32 3.02 9.50
C ALA A 173 16.21 1.98 9.71
N ALA A 174 15.51 1.58 8.64
CA ALA A 174 14.47 0.55 8.70
C ALA A 174 15.03 -0.81 9.11
N LEU A 175 16.17 -1.22 8.53
CA LEU A 175 16.83 -2.48 8.92
C LEU A 175 17.30 -2.47 10.37
N GLY A 176 17.93 -1.40 10.83
CA GLY A 176 18.32 -1.25 12.24
C GLY A 176 17.12 -1.27 13.19
N ALA A 177 16.04 -0.58 12.82
CA ALA A 177 14.79 -0.56 13.58
C ALA A 177 14.15 -1.95 13.68
N VAL A 178 14.17 -2.76 12.61
CA VAL A 178 13.69 -4.15 12.64
C VAL A 178 14.52 -5.00 13.60
N GLY A 179 15.85 -4.88 13.58
CA GLY A 179 16.72 -5.59 14.53
C GLY A 179 16.41 -5.23 15.99
N ILE A 180 16.25 -3.95 16.29
CA ILE A 180 15.89 -3.46 17.64
C ILE A 180 14.49 -3.95 18.03
N LEU A 181 13.53 -3.93 17.11
CA LEU A 181 12.18 -4.43 17.37
C LEU A 181 12.20 -5.91 17.73
N CYS A 182 12.95 -6.74 16.99
CA CYS A 182 13.10 -8.16 17.31
C CYS A 182 13.67 -8.38 18.72
N LEU A 183 14.65 -7.56 19.11
CA LEU A 183 15.20 -7.60 20.47
C LEU A 183 14.15 -7.25 21.52
N LEU A 184 13.39 -6.17 21.31
CA LEU A 184 12.33 -5.77 22.24
C LEU A 184 11.23 -6.83 22.37
N ILE A 185 10.84 -7.47 21.27
CA ILE A 185 9.86 -8.58 21.27
C ILE A 185 10.40 -9.76 22.08
N ASP A 186 11.64 -10.17 21.85
CA ASP A 186 12.27 -11.30 22.60
C ASP A 186 12.37 -10.99 24.10
N LEU A 187 12.71 -9.77 24.47
CA LEU A 187 12.71 -9.32 25.87
C LEU A 187 11.30 -9.35 26.49
N LEU A 188 10.27 -8.93 25.76
CA LEU A 188 8.89 -8.98 26.25
C LEU A 188 8.42 -10.42 26.46
N ILE A 189 8.74 -11.31 25.51
CA ILE A 189 8.43 -12.74 25.63
C ILE A 189 9.19 -13.38 26.80
N ALA A 190 10.48 -13.07 26.93
CA ALA A 190 11.30 -13.56 28.04
C ALA A 190 10.74 -13.11 29.39
N ALA A 191 10.36 -11.84 29.51
CA ALA A 191 9.75 -11.28 30.73
C ALA A 191 8.40 -11.95 31.06
N SER A 192 7.55 -12.18 30.05
CA SER A 192 6.23 -12.83 30.24
C SER A 192 6.36 -14.30 30.66
N LEU A 193 7.43 -14.97 30.25
CA LEU A 193 7.71 -16.38 30.57
C LEU A 193 8.61 -16.56 31.81
N GLY A 194 9.04 -15.46 32.44
CA GLY A 194 9.97 -15.49 33.57
C GLY A 194 11.37 -16.00 33.22
N ARG A 195 11.80 -15.89 31.95
CA ARG A 195 13.11 -16.31 31.49
C ARG A 195 14.04 -15.12 31.32
N ILE A 196 15.34 -15.31 31.59
CA ILE A 196 16.34 -14.23 31.46
C ILE A 196 17.14 -14.36 30.14
N ALA A 197 16.94 -15.43 29.38
CA ALA A 197 17.74 -15.72 28.19
C ALA A 197 17.09 -15.20 26.91
N LEU A 198 17.84 -14.41 26.16
CA LEU A 198 17.56 -14.04 24.77
C LEU A 198 17.79 -15.27 23.88
N LEU A 199 16.75 -15.69 23.12
CA LEU A 199 16.80 -16.93 22.35
C LEU A 199 17.22 -16.71 20.90
N TRP A 200 16.53 -15.86 20.17
CA TRP A 200 16.68 -15.72 18.72
C TRP A 200 17.04 -14.30 18.27
N SER A 201 16.74 -13.29 19.08
CA SER A 201 16.93 -11.90 18.72
C SER A 201 18.39 -11.51 18.40
N PRO A 202 19.44 -12.02 19.08
CA PRO A 202 20.82 -11.67 18.75
C PRO A 202 21.22 -12.10 17.34
N TYR A 203 20.70 -13.23 16.86
CA TYR A 203 20.98 -13.73 15.50
C TYR A 203 20.37 -12.85 14.41
N VAL A 204 19.25 -12.16 14.69
CA VAL A 204 18.62 -11.21 13.77
C VAL A 204 19.22 -9.81 13.95
N LEU A 205 19.47 -9.38 15.19
CA LEU A 205 19.97 -8.06 15.51
C LEU A 205 21.37 -7.83 14.91
N ALA A 206 22.29 -8.79 15.04
CA ALA A 206 23.68 -8.63 14.57
C ALA A 206 23.77 -8.34 13.06
N PRO A 207 23.19 -9.14 12.15
CA PRO A 207 23.23 -8.85 10.72
C PRO A 207 22.44 -7.58 10.35
N CYS A 208 21.30 -7.30 10.99
CA CYS A 208 20.53 -6.09 10.74
C CYS A 208 21.33 -4.83 11.11
N LEU A 209 21.99 -4.82 12.27
CA LEU A 209 22.84 -3.69 12.69
C LEU A 209 24.07 -3.58 11.78
N PHE A 210 24.72 -4.69 11.42
CA PHE A 210 25.86 -4.66 10.54
C PHE A 210 25.52 -4.02 9.19
N VAL A 211 24.46 -4.48 8.53
CA VAL A 211 24.02 -3.92 7.25
C VAL A 211 23.56 -2.48 7.39
N SER A 212 22.84 -2.15 8.47
CA SER A 212 22.42 -0.77 8.77
C SER A 212 23.63 0.16 8.89
N LEU A 213 24.62 -0.19 9.70
CA LEU A 213 25.86 0.60 9.88
C LEU A 213 26.64 0.73 8.57
N LEU A 214 26.71 -0.34 7.77
CA LEU A 214 27.36 -0.33 6.46
C LEU A 214 26.68 0.66 5.51
N ILE A 215 25.35 0.69 5.47
CA ILE A 215 24.58 1.66 4.67
C ILE A 215 24.84 3.09 5.16
N PHE A 216 24.85 3.34 6.47
CA PHE A 216 25.16 4.65 7.03
C PHE A 216 26.58 5.10 6.71
N PHE A 217 27.56 4.18 6.79
CA PHE A 217 28.95 4.45 6.45
C PHE A 217 29.12 4.83 4.97
N ILE A 218 28.52 4.05 4.06
CA ILE A 218 28.54 4.32 2.61
C ILE A 218 27.89 5.67 2.31
N ASN A 219 26.75 5.97 2.92
CA ASN A 219 26.06 7.21 2.64
C ASN A 219 26.73 8.44 3.28
N GLY A 220 27.43 8.27 4.38
CA GLY A 220 28.23 9.32 5.05
C GLY A 220 29.50 9.68 4.28
N ASN A 221 30.08 8.74 3.53
CA ASN A 221 31.30 8.95 2.79
C ASN A 221 31.02 9.42 1.35
N ARG A 222 31.27 10.70 1.04
CA ARG A 222 31.02 11.30 -0.28
C ARG A 222 31.76 10.61 -1.41
N SER A 223 33.02 10.22 -1.17
CA SER A 223 33.86 9.57 -2.20
C SER A 223 33.29 8.21 -2.63
N ILE A 224 32.88 7.37 -1.67
CA ILE A 224 32.29 6.04 -1.93
C ILE A 224 30.95 6.19 -2.64
N ARG A 225 30.13 7.13 -2.22
CA ARG A 225 28.82 7.40 -2.83
C ARG A 225 28.93 7.84 -4.30
N GLU A 226 29.89 8.68 -4.62
CA GLU A 226 30.13 9.13 -6.01
C GLU A 226 30.65 8.00 -6.88
N GLU A 227 31.54 7.16 -6.37
CA GLU A 227 32.06 5.99 -7.09
C GLU A 227 30.96 4.97 -7.40
N ILE A 228 30.09 4.67 -6.40
CA ILE A 228 28.94 3.78 -6.61
C ILE A 228 27.97 4.38 -7.65
N ARG A 229 27.70 5.69 -7.58
CA ARG A 229 26.81 6.36 -8.53
C ARG A 229 27.33 6.33 -9.96
N ARG A 230 28.66 6.41 -10.16
CA ARG A 230 29.29 6.28 -11.48
C ARG A 230 29.15 4.90 -12.07
N ARG A 231 29.21 3.84 -11.23
CA ARG A 231 29.15 2.44 -11.70
C ARG A 231 27.73 1.92 -11.91
N VAL A 232 26.75 2.42 -11.18
CA VAL A 232 25.37 1.89 -11.18
C VAL A 232 24.44 2.66 -12.13
N HIS A 233 24.91 3.71 -12.82
CA HIS A 233 24.11 4.49 -13.81
C HIS A 233 22.66 4.81 -13.35
N PHE A 234 22.49 5.31 -12.13
CA PHE A 234 21.22 5.83 -11.64
C PHE A 234 21.30 7.33 -11.34
#